data_a64a2ce3e1164e79e3d2eb54b74b338d
#
_entry.id   a64a2ce3e1164e79e3d2eb54b74b338d
#
_cell.length_a   1.000
_cell.length_b   1.000
_cell.length_c   1.000
_cell.angle_alpha   90.00
_cell.angle_beta   90.00
_cell.angle_gamma   90.00
#
_symmetry.space_group_name_H-M   'P 1'
#
loop_
_entity.id
_entity.type
_entity.pdbx_description
1 polymer ?
#
loop_
_entity_poly.entity_id
_entity_poly.type
_entity_poly.pdbx_seq_one_letter_code
_entity_poly.pdbx_strand_id
1 'polypeptide(L)'
;IMEAGLWAPSAHNHQSWSFVVIENKDIIEELNVDTKNVMKNYKIEQFRKWGENEKFNIFYNSPVVILVLYDENGLVPMQDISVASQNMLLTAHTLGLGTCWIGMVSIGFSDESMLQKYKEKLNLPDGYKISHAISLGYPKTIPTKGPERKENKVIYID
;
A
#
# COMPACT_ATOMS: atom_id res chain seq x y z
N ILE A 1 -1.83 -13.81 6.32
CA ILE A 1 -1.23 -12.72 5.53
C ILE A 1 -0.46 -11.79 6.45
N MET A 2 -1.09 -11.22 7.49
CA MET A 2 -0.42 -10.30 8.40
C MET A 2 0.79 -10.92 9.08
N GLU A 3 0.67 -12.15 9.55
CA GLU A 3 1.79 -12.90 10.14
C GLU A 3 2.99 -13.01 9.20
N ALA A 4 2.76 -13.28 7.90
CA ALA A 4 3.84 -13.31 6.91
C ALA A 4 4.57 -11.97 6.77
N GLY A 5 3.85 -10.85 6.86
CA GLY A 5 4.45 -9.52 6.91
C GLY A 5 5.31 -9.30 8.15
N LEU A 6 4.82 -9.72 9.32
CA LEU A 6 5.53 -9.59 10.60
C LEU A 6 6.81 -10.45 10.67
N TRP A 7 6.87 -11.58 9.92
CA TRP A 7 8.05 -12.44 9.83
C TRP A 7 9.04 -12.05 8.72
N ALA A 8 8.86 -10.90 8.10
CA ALA A 8 9.83 -10.40 7.14
C ALA A 8 11.18 -10.08 7.82
N PRO A 9 12.31 -10.22 7.13
CA PRO A 9 13.57 -9.74 7.65
C PRO A 9 13.60 -8.20 7.68
N SER A 10 14.32 -7.63 8.63
CA SER A 10 14.57 -6.20 8.72
C SER A 10 16.00 -5.91 9.13
N ALA A 11 16.51 -4.74 8.81
CA ALA A 11 17.86 -4.34 9.18
C ALA A 11 18.02 -4.35 10.70
N HIS A 12 19.01 -5.11 11.21
CA HIS A 12 19.26 -5.31 12.64
C HIS A 12 18.01 -5.73 13.45
N ASN A 13 17.06 -6.38 12.80
CA ASN A 13 15.77 -6.75 13.40
C ASN A 13 14.97 -5.55 13.95
N HIS A 14 15.08 -4.41 13.31
CA HIS A 14 14.41 -3.16 13.71
C HIS A 14 12.89 -3.23 13.59
N GLN A 15 12.37 -4.10 12.69
CA GLN A 15 10.93 -4.31 12.48
C GLN A 15 10.19 -2.97 12.33
N SER A 16 10.71 -2.10 11.46
CA SER A 16 10.28 -0.72 11.29
C SER A 16 8.92 -0.56 10.60
N TRP A 17 8.14 -1.63 10.47
CA TRP A 17 6.79 -1.64 9.94
C TRP A 17 5.72 -1.51 11.01
N SER A 18 4.59 -0.97 10.60
CA SER A 18 3.31 -1.12 11.27
C SER A 18 2.23 -1.26 10.19
N PHE A 19 1.14 -1.93 10.52
CA PHE A 19 0.06 -2.21 9.58
C PHE A 19 -1.29 -1.83 10.18
N VAL A 20 -2.16 -1.22 9.36
CA VAL A 20 -3.56 -0.98 9.73
C VAL A 20 -4.43 -1.71 8.72
N VAL A 21 -5.20 -2.68 9.20
CA VAL A 21 -6.15 -3.44 8.37
C VAL A 21 -7.52 -2.78 8.47
N ILE A 22 -8.07 -2.39 7.32
CA ILE A 22 -9.36 -1.72 7.21
C ILE A 22 -10.32 -2.62 6.44
N GLU A 23 -11.37 -3.08 7.11
CA GLU A 23 -12.49 -3.85 6.54
C GLU A 23 -13.78 -3.03 6.50
N ASN A 24 -13.79 -1.87 7.16
CA ASN A 24 -14.92 -0.96 7.16
C ASN A 24 -15.01 -0.24 5.81
N LYS A 25 -16.09 -0.54 5.06
CA LYS A 25 -16.31 -0.01 3.71
C LYS A 25 -16.44 1.52 3.69
N ASP A 26 -17.06 2.11 4.70
CA ASP A 26 -17.24 3.55 4.76
C ASP A 26 -15.90 4.27 4.96
N ILE A 27 -15.01 3.71 5.79
CA ILE A 27 -13.65 4.22 5.98
C ILE A 27 -12.83 4.06 4.70
N ILE A 28 -12.93 2.92 4.00
CA ILE A 28 -12.22 2.70 2.73
C ILE A 28 -12.68 3.72 1.68
N GLU A 29 -13.99 3.95 1.56
CA GLU A 29 -14.53 4.92 0.60
C GLU A 29 -14.17 6.36 0.96
N GLU A 30 -14.24 6.73 2.23
CA GLU A 30 -13.81 8.04 2.70
C GLU A 30 -12.32 8.28 2.39
N LEU A 31 -11.46 7.29 2.65
CA LEU A 31 -10.03 7.36 2.33
C LEU A 31 -9.79 7.47 0.82
N ASN A 32 -10.58 6.77 0.00
CA ASN A 32 -10.56 6.90 -1.45
C ASN A 32 -10.90 8.33 -1.90
N VAL A 33 -12.00 8.89 -1.40
CA VAL A 33 -12.46 10.25 -1.75
C VAL A 33 -11.44 11.30 -1.32
N ASP A 34 -10.95 11.24 -0.08
CA ASP A 34 -9.98 12.20 0.44
C ASP A 34 -8.65 12.15 -0.32
N THR A 35 -8.13 10.96 -0.60
CA THR A 35 -6.92 10.81 -1.42
C THR A 35 -7.12 11.42 -2.81
N LYS A 36 -8.25 11.15 -3.46
CA LYS A 36 -8.56 11.72 -4.77
C LYS A 36 -8.67 13.25 -4.72
N ASN A 37 -9.21 13.82 -3.66
CA ASN A 37 -9.30 15.28 -3.51
C ASN A 37 -7.91 15.93 -3.45
N VAL A 38 -6.95 15.32 -2.75
CA VAL A 38 -5.54 15.77 -2.78
C VAL A 38 -4.94 15.58 -4.18
N MET A 39 -5.20 14.45 -4.84
CA MET A 39 -4.68 14.16 -6.18
C MET A 39 -5.12 15.18 -7.23
N LYS A 40 -6.31 15.79 -7.13
CA LYS A 40 -6.81 16.83 -8.06
C LYS A 40 -5.85 18.03 -8.20
N ASN A 41 -5.08 18.31 -7.16
CA ASN A 41 -4.14 19.43 -7.12
C ASN A 41 -2.67 18.96 -7.20
N TYR A 42 -2.43 17.68 -7.49
CA TYR A 42 -1.06 17.14 -7.49
C TYR A 42 -0.25 17.61 -8.72
N LYS A 43 1.07 17.70 -8.57
CA LYS A 43 1.97 18.22 -9.63
C LYS A 43 1.97 17.40 -10.93
N ILE A 44 1.68 16.10 -10.86
CA ILE A 44 1.68 15.19 -12.00
C ILE A 44 0.29 15.11 -12.60
N GLU A 45 0.16 15.47 -13.90
CA GLU A 45 -1.12 15.52 -14.62
C GLU A 45 -1.92 14.21 -14.57
N GLN A 46 -1.25 13.06 -14.70
CA GLN A 46 -1.91 11.77 -14.65
C GLN A 46 -2.64 11.55 -13.32
N PHE A 47 -2.06 11.95 -12.20
CA PHE A 47 -2.71 11.83 -10.90
C PHE A 47 -3.88 12.80 -10.75
N ARG A 48 -3.80 14.02 -11.32
CA ARG A 48 -4.96 14.93 -11.35
C ARG A 48 -6.12 14.32 -12.12
N LYS A 49 -5.88 13.76 -13.31
CA LYS A 49 -6.90 13.06 -14.11
C LYS A 49 -7.55 11.91 -13.34
N TRP A 50 -6.78 11.14 -12.61
CA TRP A 50 -7.33 10.06 -11.75
C TRP A 50 -8.12 10.62 -10.56
N GLY A 51 -7.67 11.70 -9.94
CA GLY A 51 -8.41 12.39 -8.88
C GLY A 51 -9.77 12.92 -9.33
N GLU A 52 -9.85 13.46 -10.55
CA GLU A 52 -11.07 13.99 -11.17
C GLU A 52 -12.02 12.91 -11.68
N ASN A 53 -11.52 11.72 -12.01
CA ASN A 53 -12.33 10.64 -12.56
C ASN A 53 -13.23 10.00 -11.51
N GLU A 54 -14.51 10.33 -11.50
CA GLU A 54 -15.49 9.81 -10.54
C GLU A 54 -15.60 8.27 -10.54
N LYS A 55 -15.35 7.62 -11.68
CA LYS A 55 -15.41 6.15 -11.81
C LYS A 55 -14.16 5.45 -11.29
N PHE A 56 -13.08 6.18 -11.06
CA PHE A 56 -11.83 5.61 -10.58
C PHE A 56 -11.83 5.52 -9.06
N ASN A 57 -11.63 4.31 -8.54
CA ASN A 57 -11.40 4.04 -7.11
C ASN A 57 -9.96 3.58 -6.94
N ILE A 58 -9.19 4.28 -6.09
CA ILE A 58 -7.75 4.01 -5.90
C ILE A 58 -7.48 2.62 -5.33
N PHE A 59 -8.44 2.05 -4.61
CA PHE A 59 -8.36 0.71 -4.03
C PHE A 59 -9.04 -0.37 -4.87
N TYR A 60 -9.48 -0.03 -6.11
CA TYR A 60 -10.16 -0.95 -7.03
C TYR A 60 -11.40 -1.63 -6.44
N ASN A 61 -12.11 -0.94 -5.56
CA ASN A 61 -13.28 -1.44 -4.82
C ASN A 61 -12.99 -2.73 -4.03
N SER A 62 -11.77 -2.92 -3.55
CA SER A 62 -11.42 -4.06 -2.72
C SER A 62 -12.15 -4.01 -1.37
N PRO A 63 -12.55 -5.16 -0.80
CA PRO A 63 -13.24 -5.22 0.48
C PRO A 63 -12.32 -4.97 1.68
N VAL A 64 -11.02 -5.12 1.51
CA VAL A 64 -10.02 -4.94 2.54
C VAL A 64 -8.86 -4.09 2.01
N VAL A 65 -8.42 -3.15 2.81
CA VAL A 65 -7.24 -2.32 2.56
C VAL A 65 -6.30 -2.43 3.75
N ILE A 66 -5.03 -2.74 3.49
CA ILE A 66 -3.97 -2.75 4.49
C ILE A 66 -3.10 -1.53 4.24
N LEU A 67 -3.10 -0.57 5.16
CA LEU A 67 -2.12 0.51 5.14
C LEU A 67 -0.79 -0.02 5.69
N VAL A 68 0.28 0.28 4.98
CA VAL A 68 1.64 -0.07 5.36
C VAL A 68 2.36 1.18 5.80
N LEU A 69 2.76 1.18 7.06
CA LEU A 69 3.43 2.27 7.72
C LEU A 69 4.89 1.92 7.98
N TYR A 70 5.72 2.94 8.09
CA TYR A 70 7.12 2.80 8.46
C TYR A 70 7.50 3.77 9.58
N ASP A 71 8.37 3.31 10.48
CA ASP A 71 9.01 4.15 11.48
C ASP A 71 10.05 5.05 10.81
N GLU A 72 9.93 6.36 10.95
CA GLU A 72 10.88 7.33 10.37
C GLU A 72 12.30 7.21 10.96
N ASN A 73 12.43 6.65 12.17
CA ASN A 73 13.70 6.45 12.85
C ASN A 73 14.33 5.08 12.51
N GLY A 74 13.69 4.28 11.69
CA GLY A 74 14.22 2.99 11.24
C GLY A 74 15.50 3.18 10.40
N LEU A 75 16.40 2.21 10.44
CA LEU A 75 17.69 2.30 9.72
C LEU A 75 17.49 2.29 8.19
N VAL A 76 16.64 1.42 7.68
CA VAL A 76 16.28 1.30 6.25
C VAL A 76 14.79 0.97 6.12
N PRO A 77 13.91 1.83 6.62
CA PRO A 77 12.49 1.49 6.80
C PRO A 77 11.78 1.17 5.49
N MET A 78 12.16 1.81 4.39
CA MET A 78 11.54 1.56 3.08
C MET A 78 11.84 0.16 2.55
N GLN A 79 13.04 -0.36 2.79
CA GLN A 79 13.41 -1.73 2.46
C GLN A 79 12.65 -2.72 3.34
N ASP A 80 12.62 -2.47 4.64
CA ASP A 80 11.93 -3.34 5.62
C ASP A 80 10.44 -3.52 5.26
N ILE A 81 9.71 -2.40 5.04
CA ILE A 81 8.30 -2.47 4.66
C ILE A 81 8.08 -3.09 3.27
N SER A 82 9.04 -2.97 2.36
CA SER A 82 8.92 -3.54 1.02
C SER A 82 9.01 -5.05 1.06
N VAL A 83 9.93 -5.63 1.84
CA VAL A 83 10.01 -7.09 1.99
C VAL A 83 8.84 -7.64 2.79
N ALA A 84 8.36 -6.93 3.80
CA ALA A 84 7.15 -7.30 4.54
C ALA A 84 5.92 -7.33 3.62
N SER A 85 5.76 -6.30 2.78
CA SER A 85 4.69 -6.24 1.79
C SER A 85 4.78 -7.38 0.78
N GLN A 86 5.98 -7.68 0.28
CA GLN A 86 6.16 -8.80 -0.66
C GLN A 86 5.78 -10.14 -0.04
N ASN A 87 6.12 -10.40 1.22
CA ASN A 87 5.67 -11.59 1.94
C ASN A 87 4.14 -11.66 2.00
N MET A 88 3.47 -10.55 2.30
CA MET A 88 2.01 -10.49 2.33
C MET A 88 1.38 -10.76 0.97
N LEU A 89 1.94 -10.18 -0.12
CA LEU A 89 1.45 -10.39 -1.49
C LEU A 89 1.57 -11.85 -1.91
N LEU A 90 2.71 -12.50 -1.64
CA LEU A 90 2.93 -13.91 -1.96
C LEU A 90 2.01 -14.81 -1.14
N THR A 91 1.87 -14.55 0.15
CA THR A 91 0.97 -15.33 1.02
C THR A 91 -0.49 -15.20 0.57
N ALA A 92 -0.93 -13.99 0.23
CA ALA A 92 -2.29 -13.79 -0.30
C ALA A 92 -2.51 -14.61 -1.57
N HIS A 93 -1.54 -14.63 -2.47
CA HIS A 93 -1.61 -15.43 -3.70
C HIS A 93 -1.74 -16.94 -3.40
N THR A 94 -0.96 -17.47 -2.45
CA THR A 94 -1.06 -18.90 -2.06
C THR A 94 -2.41 -19.26 -1.44
N LEU A 95 -3.10 -18.27 -0.85
CA LEU A 95 -4.46 -18.42 -0.31
C LEU A 95 -5.57 -18.18 -1.35
N GLY A 96 -5.23 -18.00 -2.64
CA GLY A 96 -6.18 -17.74 -3.71
C GLY A 96 -6.76 -16.32 -3.70
N LEU A 97 -6.12 -15.39 -3.00
CA LEU A 97 -6.56 -13.98 -2.93
C LEU A 97 -5.79 -13.12 -3.94
N GLY A 98 -6.46 -12.08 -4.42
CA GLY A 98 -5.86 -11.04 -5.26
C GLY A 98 -5.41 -9.85 -4.42
N THR A 99 -4.29 -9.27 -4.79
CA THR A 99 -3.73 -8.08 -4.15
C THR A 99 -3.27 -7.05 -5.18
N CYS A 100 -3.25 -5.78 -4.76
CA CYS A 100 -2.62 -4.72 -5.54
C CYS A 100 -1.87 -3.77 -4.60
N TRP A 101 -0.62 -3.46 -4.95
CA TRP A 101 0.16 -2.43 -4.28
C TRP A 101 -0.32 -1.03 -4.70
N ILE A 102 -0.81 -0.24 -3.76
CA ILE A 102 -1.39 1.08 -3.99
C ILE A 102 -0.46 2.17 -3.47
N GLY A 103 0.42 2.66 -4.34
CA GLY A 103 1.31 3.79 -3.99
C GLY A 103 0.57 5.13 -3.91
N MET A 104 -0.56 5.29 -4.59
CA MET A 104 -1.30 6.56 -4.66
C MET A 104 -1.78 7.07 -3.30
N VAL A 105 -2.00 6.19 -2.34
CA VAL A 105 -2.43 6.59 -0.99
C VAL A 105 -1.43 7.53 -0.32
N SER A 106 -0.13 7.39 -0.60
CA SER A 106 0.89 8.29 -0.06
C SER A 106 0.73 9.74 -0.52
N ILE A 107 0.11 9.97 -1.68
CA ILE A 107 -0.21 11.33 -2.16
C ILE A 107 -1.26 11.97 -1.25
N GLY A 108 -2.30 11.24 -0.86
CA GLY A 108 -3.29 11.71 0.10
C GLY A 108 -2.64 12.11 1.41
N PHE A 109 -1.83 11.23 1.97
CA PHE A 109 -1.13 11.46 3.25
C PHE A 109 0.05 12.45 3.17
N SER A 110 0.35 13.02 2.01
CA SER A 110 1.21 14.20 1.90
C SER A 110 0.50 15.50 2.29
N ASP A 111 -0.83 15.49 2.41
CA ASP A 111 -1.62 16.59 2.95
C ASP A 111 -1.75 16.46 4.47
N GLU A 112 -1.32 17.50 5.18
CA GLU A 112 -1.25 17.50 6.65
C GLU A 112 -2.63 17.35 7.29
N SER A 113 -3.66 17.98 6.70
CA SER A 113 -5.02 17.90 7.22
C SER A 113 -5.60 16.50 7.11
N MET A 114 -5.33 15.82 6.00
CA MET A 114 -5.70 14.42 5.80
C MET A 114 -4.93 13.51 6.77
N LEU A 115 -3.63 13.72 6.92
CA LEU A 115 -2.80 12.94 7.85
C LEU A 115 -3.34 13.06 9.28
N GLN A 116 -3.61 14.28 9.77
CA GLN A 116 -4.12 14.49 11.12
C GLN A 116 -5.50 13.83 11.33
N LYS A 117 -6.41 13.99 10.37
CA LYS A 117 -7.73 13.34 10.38
C LYS A 117 -7.63 11.83 10.58
N TYR A 118 -6.78 11.16 9.80
CA TYR A 118 -6.67 9.70 9.86
C TYR A 118 -5.76 9.20 10.98
N LYS A 119 -4.84 10.03 11.48
CA LYS A 119 -4.05 9.70 12.67
C LYS A 119 -4.95 9.43 13.86
N GLU A 120 -5.93 10.29 14.10
CA GLU A 120 -6.91 10.12 15.17
C GLU A 120 -7.90 8.99 14.85
N LYS A 121 -8.48 8.98 13.64
CA LYS A 121 -9.53 8.05 13.23
C LYS A 121 -9.09 6.60 13.22
N LEU A 122 -7.85 6.34 12.81
CA LEU A 122 -7.26 5.00 12.68
C LEU A 122 -6.30 4.65 13.83
N ASN A 123 -6.15 5.55 14.81
CA ASN A 123 -5.23 5.40 15.92
C ASN A 123 -3.80 5.04 15.44
N LEU A 124 -3.30 5.83 14.48
CA LEU A 124 -1.97 5.58 13.91
C LEU A 124 -0.89 5.83 14.96
N PRO A 125 0.15 4.96 15.03
CA PRO A 125 1.21 5.13 16.00
C PRO A 125 2.03 6.40 15.74
N ASP A 126 2.50 7.05 16.80
CA ASP A 126 3.40 8.18 16.70
C ASP A 126 4.75 7.78 16.10
N GLY A 127 5.35 8.68 15.32
CA GLY A 127 6.64 8.43 14.66
C GLY A 127 6.53 7.56 13.39
N TYR A 128 5.32 7.12 13.02
CA TYR A 128 5.10 6.35 11.80
C TYR A 128 4.47 7.18 10.69
N LYS A 129 4.89 6.91 9.46
CA LYS A 129 4.29 7.45 8.23
C LYS A 129 3.70 6.36 7.36
N ILE A 130 2.64 6.72 6.63
CA ILE A 130 2.04 5.83 5.64
C ILE A 130 2.86 5.88 4.36
N SER A 131 3.33 4.72 3.91
CA SER A 131 4.07 4.57 2.65
C SER A 131 3.14 4.22 1.49
N HIS A 132 2.37 3.16 1.66
CA HIS A 132 1.49 2.63 0.62
C HIS A 132 0.36 1.83 1.26
N ALA A 133 -0.56 1.35 0.42
CA ALA A 133 -1.56 0.38 0.85
C ALA A 133 -1.48 -0.89 0.01
N ILE A 134 -2.07 -1.95 0.51
CA ILE A 134 -2.33 -3.19 -0.22
C ILE A 134 -3.85 -3.37 -0.25
N SER A 135 -4.43 -3.34 -1.46
CA SER A 135 -5.80 -3.78 -1.68
C SER A 135 -5.86 -5.30 -1.68
N LEU A 136 -6.85 -5.89 -1.02
CA LEU A 136 -6.98 -7.32 -0.85
C LEU A 136 -8.43 -7.76 -1.09
N GLY A 137 -8.62 -8.85 -1.84
CA GLY A 137 -9.94 -9.42 -2.10
C GLY A 137 -9.87 -10.68 -2.96
N TYR A 138 -11.03 -11.26 -3.27
CA TYR A 138 -11.11 -12.38 -4.22
C TYR A 138 -10.97 -11.85 -5.65
N PRO A 139 -10.05 -12.41 -6.48
CA PRO A 139 -9.86 -11.94 -7.84
C PRO A 139 -11.06 -12.32 -8.72
N LYS A 140 -11.57 -11.37 -9.51
CA LYS A 140 -12.61 -11.65 -10.52
C LYS A 140 -12.06 -12.44 -11.70
N THR A 141 -10.79 -12.23 -12.02
CA THR A 141 -10.05 -12.89 -13.11
C THR A 141 -8.67 -13.24 -12.63
N ILE A 142 -8.21 -14.44 -12.98
CA ILE A 142 -6.83 -14.88 -12.72
C ILE A 142 -6.04 -14.70 -14.00
N PRO A 143 -5.01 -13.85 -14.05
CA PRO A 143 -4.18 -13.69 -15.23
C PRO A 143 -3.48 -15.03 -15.57
N THR A 144 -3.58 -15.45 -16.83
CA THR A 144 -2.93 -16.68 -17.32
C THR A 144 -1.49 -16.43 -17.77
N LYS A 145 -1.13 -15.17 -18.01
CA LYS A 145 0.23 -14.77 -18.44
C LYS A 145 0.62 -13.48 -17.70
N GLY A 146 1.82 -13.48 -17.13
CA GLY A 146 2.42 -12.28 -16.58
C GLY A 146 2.89 -11.31 -17.69
N PRO A 147 3.11 -10.02 -17.37
CA PRO A 147 3.72 -9.08 -18.30
C PRO A 147 5.16 -9.50 -18.63
N GLU A 148 5.62 -9.10 -19.81
CA GLU A 148 6.99 -9.37 -20.25
C GLU A 148 8.01 -8.81 -19.26
N ARG A 149 9.10 -9.52 -19.08
CA ARG A 149 10.23 -9.11 -18.24
C ARG A 149 11.40 -8.68 -19.10
N LYS A 150 12.11 -7.67 -18.66
CA LYS A 150 13.35 -7.22 -19.31
C LYS A 150 14.38 -8.34 -19.22
N GLU A 151 15.00 -8.65 -20.33
CA GLU A 151 16.07 -9.65 -20.44
C GLU A 151 17.37 -9.16 -19.78
N ASN A 152 18.31 -10.07 -19.60
CA ASN A 152 19.69 -9.81 -19.14
C ASN A 152 19.75 -9.04 -17.80
N LYS A 153 18.88 -9.42 -16.84
CA LYS A 153 18.86 -8.82 -15.49
C LYS A 153 19.55 -9.69 -14.43
N VAL A 154 20.06 -10.84 -14.84
CA VAL A 154 20.85 -11.75 -13.99
C VAL A 154 22.20 -11.95 -14.64
N ILE A 155 23.26 -11.80 -13.89
CA ILE A 155 24.65 -12.04 -14.30
C ILE A 155 25.15 -13.19 -13.42
N TYR A 156 25.66 -14.22 -14.06
CA TYR A 156 26.34 -15.33 -13.39
C TYR A 156 27.84 -15.10 -13.48
N ILE A 157 28.54 -15.25 -12.37
CA ILE A 157 30.02 -15.20 -12.29
C ILE A 157 30.45 -16.60 -11.85
N ASP A 158 31.19 -17.29 -12.72
CA ASP A 158 31.75 -18.65 -12.48
C ASP A 158 33.13 -18.54 -11.83
#